data_bd61cd4be7185d7e852831648d2f2802
#
_entry.id   bd61cd4be7185d7e852831648d2f2802
#
_cell.length_a   1.000
_cell.length_b   1.000
_cell.length_c   1.000
_cell.angle_alpha   90.00
_cell.angle_beta   90.00
_cell.angle_gamma   90.00
#
_symmetry.space_group_name_H-M   'P 1'
#
loop_
_entity.id
_entity.type
_entity.pdbx_description
1 polymer ?
#
loop_
_entity_poly.entity_id
_entity_poly.type
_entity_poly.pdbx_seq_one_letter_code
_entity_poly.pdbx_strand_id
1 'polypeptide(L)'
;MIKPNIKEIVENLIDTFLSAGETSINLRNAGLTKEMKPDNTPVSNGDLEVNKIITQKLKELTSEIPIVSEETSENKSEKNLKNFWLVDPIDGTYDYIN
;
A
#
# COMPACT_ATOMS: atom_id res chain seq x y z
N MET A 1 -0.86 -14.61 21.77
CA MET A 1 -1.18 -13.68 20.67
C MET A 1 -2.68 -13.47 20.59
N ILE A 2 -3.12 -12.23 20.59
CA ILE A 2 -4.53 -11.90 20.48
C ILE A 2 -4.90 -11.89 19.00
N LYS A 3 -5.94 -12.64 18.63
CA LYS A 3 -6.44 -12.60 17.25
C LYS A 3 -6.90 -11.19 16.91
N PRO A 4 -6.47 -10.64 15.77
CA PRO A 4 -6.94 -9.32 15.37
C PRO A 4 -8.45 -9.35 15.14
N ASN A 5 -9.13 -8.32 15.60
CA ASN A 5 -10.56 -8.11 15.36
C ASN A 5 -10.70 -7.37 14.03
N ILE A 6 -11.24 -8.03 13.02
CA ILE A 6 -11.35 -7.48 11.68
C ILE A 6 -12.14 -6.16 11.66
N LYS A 7 -13.22 -6.09 12.42
CA LYS A 7 -14.03 -4.86 12.51
C LYS A 7 -13.19 -3.69 13.05
N GLU A 8 -12.45 -3.91 14.12
CA GLU A 8 -11.56 -2.91 14.70
C GLU A 8 -10.48 -2.47 13.75
N ILE A 9 -9.86 -3.44 13.05
CA ILE A 9 -8.85 -3.13 12.04
C ILE A 9 -9.43 -2.24 10.96
N VAL A 10 -10.58 -2.59 10.41
CA VAL A 10 -11.23 -1.81 9.35
C VAL A 10 -11.55 -0.40 9.84
N GLU A 11 -12.11 -0.27 11.05
CA GLU A 11 -12.44 1.05 11.62
C GLU A 11 -11.19 1.92 11.77
N ASN A 12 -10.09 1.32 12.23
CA ASN A 12 -8.81 2.05 12.39
C ASN A 12 -8.14 2.38 11.04
N LEU A 13 -8.49 1.67 9.98
CA LEU A 13 -7.95 1.94 8.65
C LEU A 13 -8.70 3.03 7.88
N ILE A 14 -9.93 3.38 8.28
CA ILE A 14 -10.74 4.35 7.54
C ILE A 14 -9.99 5.68 7.40
N ASP A 15 -9.52 6.26 8.49
CA ASP A 15 -8.80 7.53 8.46
C ASP A 15 -7.50 7.42 7.67
N THR A 16 -6.84 6.27 7.74
CA THR A 16 -5.61 6.02 6.98
C THR A 16 -5.89 6.02 5.50
N PHE A 17 -6.96 5.37 5.05
CA PHE A 17 -7.34 5.35 3.64
C PHE A 17 -7.76 6.73 3.14
N LEU A 18 -8.49 7.50 3.95
CA LEU A 18 -8.84 8.88 3.59
C LEU A 18 -7.59 9.75 3.44
N SER A 19 -6.65 9.63 4.36
CA SER A 19 -5.38 10.34 4.30
C SER A 19 -4.54 9.93 3.10
N ALA A 20 -4.45 8.63 2.82
CA ALA A 20 -3.74 8.11 1.66
C ALA A 20 -4.35 8.60 0.36
N GLY A 21 -5.68 8.60 0.26
CA GLY A 21 -6.40 9.12 -0.90
C GLY A 21 -6.13 10.59 -1.14
N GLU A 22 -6.18 11.39 -0.08
CA GLU A 22 -5.87 12.82 -0.16
C GLU A 22 -4.42 13.05 -0.61
N THR A 23 -3.48 12.30 -0.04
CA THR A 23 -2.07 12.38 -0.43
C THR A 23 -1.89 12.04 -1.91
N SER A 24 -2.57 10.99 -2.41
CA SER A 24 -2.46 10.59 -3.82
C SER A 24 -2.96 11.69 -4.76
N ILE A 25 -4.03 12.37 -4.40
CA ILE A 25 -4.59 13.47 -5.20
C ILE A 25 -3.66 14.68 -5.16
N ASN A 26 -3.14 15.03 -3.99
CA ASN A 26 -2.24 16.17 -3.82
C ASN A 26 -0.95 15.98 -4.60
N LEU A 27 -0.37 14.78 -4.56
CA LEU A 27 0.85 14.48 -5.32
C LEU A 27 0.58 14.52 -6.83
N ARG A 28 -0.56 14.00 -7.27
CA ARG A 28 -0.93 14.08 -8.69
C ARG A 28 -1.06 15.52 -9.15
N ASN A 29 -1.71 16.36 -8.36
CA ASN A 29 -1.90 17.77 -8.67
C ASN A 29 -0.58 18.56 -8.68
N ALA A 30 0.39 18.15 -7.86
CA ALA A 30 1.71 18.78 -7.78
C ALA A 30 2.65 18.33 -8.92
N GLY A 31 2.28 17.28 -9.65
CA GLY A 31 3.12 16.69 -10.70
C GLY A 31 3.87 15.47 -10.20
N LEU A 32 3.53 14.31 -10.74
CA LEU A 32 4.13 13.04 -10.33
C LEU A 32 5.49 12.83 -10.97
N THR A 33 6.43 12.26 -10.20
CA THR A 33 7.65 11.68 -10.75
C THR A 33 7.40 10.22 -11.07
N LYS A 34 7.87 9.77 -12.21
CA LYS A 34 7.61 8.41 -12.69
C LYS A 34 8.92 7.66 -12.91
N GLU A 35 8.93 6.40 -12.49
CA GLU A 35 10.02 5.47 -12.78
C GLU A 35 9.43 4.21 -13.40
N MET A 36 10.23 3.49 -14.17
CA MET A 36 9.84 2.19 -14.71
C MET A 36 10.44 1.09 -13.86
N LYS A 37 9.60 0.16 -13.41
CA LYS A 37 10.07 -1.03 -12.68
C LYS A 37 10.76 -2.01 -13.64
N PRO A 38 11.58 -2.97 -13.12
CA PRO A 38 12.27 -3.94 -13.97
C PRO A 38 11.35 -4.73 -14.93
N ASP A 39 10.08 -4.90 -14.59
CA ASP A 39 9.10 -5.58 -15.42
C ASP A 39 8.42 -4.66 -16.45
N ASN A 40 8.94 -3.44 -16.63
CA ASN A 40 8.41 -2.40 -17.53
C ASN A 40 7.05 -1.84 -17.14
N THR A 41 6.63 -1.99 -15.89
CA THR A 41 5.43 -1.33 -15.38
C THR A 41 5.81 -0.01 -14.69
N PRO A 42 4.96 1.03 -14.79
CA PRO A 42 5.27 2.32 -14.19
C PRO A 42 5.03 2.32 -12.68
N VAL A 43 5.81 3.13 -11.97
CA VAL A 43 5.58 3.47 -10.58
C VAL A 43 5.82 4.97 -10.40
N SER A 44 4.99 5.61 -9.62
CA SER A 44 5.14 7.05 -9.33
C SER A 44 5.45 7.25 -7.85
N ASN A 45 5.88 8.48 -7.52
CA ASN A 45 6.04 8.86 -6.12
C ASN A 45 4.72 8.77 -5.36
N GLY A 46 3.57 8.94 -6.05
CA GLY A 46 2.26 8.73 -5.44
C GLY A 46 2.03 7.30 -5.00
N ASP A 47 2.38 6.33 -5.87
CA ASP A 47 2.28 4.91 -5.52
C ASP A 47 3.13 4.58 -4.30
N LEU A 48 4.35 5.08 -4.26
CA LEU A 48 5.28 4.77 -3.16
C LEU A 48 4.84 5.42 -1.85
N GLU A 49 4.36 6.64 -1.87
CA GLU A 49 3.91 7.32 -0.66
C GLU A 49 2.64 6.72 -0.09
N VAL A 50 1.67 6.37 -0.94
CA VAL A 50 0.45 5.70 -0.52
C VAL A 50 0.79 4.33 0.07
N ASN A 51 1.70 3.58 -0.57
CA ASN A 51 2.18 2.31 -0.03
C ASN A 51 2.75 2.47 1.38
N LYS A 52 3.58 3.48 1.58
CA LYS A 52 4.20 3.75 2.88
C LYS A 52 3.14 4.03 3.95
N ILE A 53 2.17 4.86 3.65
CA ILE A 53 1.10 5.22 4.59
C ILE A 53 0.31 3.98 5.02
N ILE A 54 -0.13 3.17 4.05
CA ILE A 54 -0.95 1.99 4.30
C ILE A 54 -0.16 0.91 5.04
N THR A 55 1.05 0.60 4.56
CA THR A 55 1.84 -0.48 5.15
C THR A 55 2.31 -0.16 6.56
N GLN A 56 2.65 1.09 6.84
CA GLN A 56 2.99 1.49 8.20
C GLN A 56 1.83 1.28 9.17
N LYS A 57 0.63 1.65 8.76
CA LYS A 57 -0.56 1.47 9.62
C LYS A 57 -0.87 0.00 9.83
N LEU A 58 -0.76 -0.81 8.79
CA LEU A 58 -0.96 -2.25 8.93
C LEU A 58 0.05 -2.88 9.88
N LYS A 59 1.30 -2.47 9.83
CA LYS A 59 2.33 -2.96 10.76
C LYS A 59 2.03 -2.55 12.20
N GLU A 60 1.50 -1.37 12.43
CA GLU A 60 1.10 -0.93 13.77
C GLU A 60 -0.08 -1.74 14.31
N LEU A 61 -1.07 -2.01 13.48
CA LEU A 61 -2.30 -2.69 13.88
C LEU A 61 -2.12 -4.21 13.99
N THR A 62 -1.30 -4.79 13.13
CA THR A 62 -1.16 -6.24 13.00
C THR A 62 0.30 -6.62 12.73
N SER A 63 1.15 -6.41 13.74
CA SER A 63 2.60 -6.60 13.59
C SER A 63 3.00 -8.02 13.20
N GLU A 64 2.19 -9.03 13.55
CA GLU A 64 2.47 -10.44 13.25
C GLU A 64 1.94 -10.89 11.89
N ILE A 65 1.18 -10.07 11.18
CA ILE A 65 0.65 -10.44 9.87
C ILE A 65 1.57 -9.86 8.78
N PRO A 66 2.18 -10.74 7.95
CA PRO A 66 3.05 -10.26 6.85
C PRO A 66 2.28 -9.42 5.84
N ILE A 67 2.99 -8.51 5.20
CA ILE A 67 2.45 -7.64 4.17
C ILE A 67 3.11 -7.98 2.84
N VAL A 68 2.29 -8.25 1.82
CA VAL A 68 2.72 -8.38 0.42
C VAL A 68 2.18 -7.16 -0.31
N SER A 69 3.06 -6.30 -0.78
CA SER A 69 2.66 -5.09 -1.48
C SER A 69 3.19 -5.08 -2.90
N GLU A 70 2.40 -4.50 -3.81
CA GLU A 70 2.81 -4.28 -5.20
C GLU A 70 4.09 -3.45 -5.29
N GLU A 71 4.30 -2.52 -4.36
CA GLU A 71 5.41 -1.56 -4.41
C GLU A 71 6.59 -1.91 -3.53
N THR A 72 6.54 -3.01 -2.78
CA THR A 72 7.67 -3.48 -1.98
C THR A 72 8.00 -4.92 -2.31
N SER A 73 9.29 -5.29 -2.17
CA SER A 73 9.73 -6.67 -2.40
C SER A 73 9.63 -7.54 -1.16
N GLU A 74 9.33 -6.96 -0.02
CA GLU A 74 9.20 -7.69 1.24
C GLU A 74 8.10 -8.74 1.11
N ASN A 75 8.41 -9.98 1.49
CA ASN A 75 7.49 -11.11 1.49
C ASN A 75 6.99 -11.59 0.11
N LYS A 76 7.36 -10.95 -1.00
CA LYS A 76 6.87 -11.37 -2.34
C LYS A 76 7.35 -12.76 -2.74
N SER A 77 8.51 -13.18 -2.25
CA SER A 77 9.07 -14.50 -2.55
C SER A 77 8.62 -15.59 -1.57
N GLU A 78 7.89 -15.24 -0.53
CA GLU A 78 7.40 -16.20 0.45
C GLU A 78 6.27 -17.05 -0.13
N LYS A 79 6.48 -18.36 -0.20
CA LYS A 79 5.51 -19.29 -0.80
C LYS A 79 4.54 -19.91 0.19
N ASN A 80 4.83 -19.81 1.49
CA ASN A 80 4.08 -20.51 2.54
C ASN A 80 3.32 -19.57 3.49
N LEU A 81 3.02 -18.36 3.04
CA LEU A 81 2.22 -17.44 3.82
C LEU A 81 0.78 -17.92 3.89
N LYS A 82 0.28 -18.17 5.10
CA LYS A 82 -1.11 -18.59 5.32
C LYS A 82 -2.06 -17.42 5.44
N ASN A 83 -1.65 -16.39 6.20
CA ASN A 83 -2.40 -15.17 6.38
C ASN A 83 -1.47 -14.02 6.04
N PHE A 84 -1.91 -13.12 5.20
CA PHE A 84 -1.11 -11.95 4.83
C PHE A 84 -2.03 -10.86 4.31
N TRP A 85 -1.53 -9.62 4.38
CA TRP A 85 -2.17 -8.50 3.72
C TRP A 85 -1.65 -8.42 2.30
N LEU A 86 -2.56 -8.32 1.35
CA LEU A 86 -2.20 -8.03 -0.04
C LEU A 86 -2.56 -6.57 -0.30
N VAL A 87 -1.55 -5.76 -0.61
CA VAL A 87 -1.72 -4.32 -0.77
C VAL A 87 -1.37 -3.91 -2.19
N ASP A 88 -2.33 -3.28 -2.86
CA ASP A 88 -2.10 -2.54 -4.10
C ASP A 88 -2.41 -1.07 -3.78
N PRO A 89 -1.38 -0.22 -3.62
CA PRO A 89 -1.60 1.15 -3.18
C PRO A 89 -2.45 1.98 -4.13
N ILE A 90 -2.20 1.86 -5.43
CA ILE A 90 -2.97 2.56 -6.46
C ILE A 90 -3.22 1.59 -7.59
N ASP A 91 -4.49 1.24 -7.77
CA ASP A 91 -4.92 0.43 -8.90
C ASP A 91 -4.89 1.27 -10.18
N GLY A 92 -4.34 0.70 -11.25
CA GLY A 92 -4.26 1.40 -12.52
C GLY A 92 -3.26 2.55 -12.50
N THR A 93 -2.02 2.29 -12.12
CA THR A 93 -0.96 3.31 -12.04
C THR A 93 -0.79 4.10 -13.34
N TYR A 94 -0.91 3.43 -14.49
CA TYR A 94 -0.82 4.11 -15.79
C TYR A 94 -1.86 5.22 -15.90
N ASP A 95 -3.11 4.94 -15.56
CA ASP A 95 -4.20 5.92 -15.60
C ASP A 95 -4.01 7.01 -14.56
N TYR A 96 -3.49 6.66 -13.38
CA TYR A 96 -3.20 7.62 -12.33
C TYR A 96 -2.15 8.65 -12.76
N ILE A 97 -1.08 8.20 -13.43
CA ILE A 97 -0.01 9.06 -13.92
C ILE A 97 -0.49 9.92 -15.09
N ASN A 98 -1.26 9.36 -15.97
CA ASN A 98 -1.76 10.01 -17.18
C ASN A 98 -3.20 10.51 -17.01
#